data_8bdd730468f19bb8e7f029777b3c040b
#
_entry.id   8bdd730468f19bb8e7f029777b3c040b
#
_cell.length_a   1.000
_cell.length_b   1.000
_cell.length_c   1.000
_cell.angle_alpha   90.00
_cell.angle_beta   90.00
_cell.angle_gamma   90.00
#
_symmetry.space_group_name_H-M   'P 1'
#
loop_
_entity.id
_entity.type
_entity.pdbx_description
1 polymer ?
#
loop_
_entity_poly.entity_id
_entity_poly.type
_entity_poly.pdbx_seq_one_letter_code
_entity_poly.pdbx_strand_id
1 'polypeptide(L)'
;MTNEKGLPVEYKILPGSIADITAFKDFSFDLPKDAIIYADRAYNDYVLEDVLSDGDIYLSPMRRKNSKRSKSKSQEFLDHIKRKLIETVGSSINRLMPKSIHSVTSRCFELKILLFLMGYTFLNMK
;
A
#
# COMPACT_ATOMS: atom_id res chain seq x y z
N MET A 1 1.55 1.64 2.68
CA MET A 1 0.08 1.87 2.68
C MET A 1 -0.23 3.35 2.82
N THR A 2 -1.37 3.79 2.29
CA THR A 2 -1.86 5.18 2.45
C THR A 2 -3.31 5.16 2.92
N ASN A 3 -3.72 6.20 3.64
CA ASN A 3 -5.12 6.38 4.01
C ASN A 3 -5.96 6.93 2.83
N GLU A 4 -7.24 7.16 3.06
CA GLU A 4 -8.18 7.69 2.05
C GLU A 4 -7.83 9.10 1.53
N LYS A 5 -7.06 9.89 2.30
CA LYS A 5 -6.53 11.19 1.91
C LYS A 5 -5.21 11.10 1.12
N GLY A 6 -4.71 9.89 0.90
CA GLY A 6 -3.43 9.65 0.22
C GLY A 6 -2.20 9.88 1.08
N LEU A 7 -2.35 9.99 2.40
CA LEU A 7 -1.22 10.14 3.31
C LEU A 7 -0.63 8.77 3.66
N PRO A 8 0.71 8.60 3.63
CA PRO A 8 1.36 7.37 4.07
C PRO A 8 1.06 7.08 5.54
N VAL A 9 0.59 5.87 5.85
CA VAL A 9 0.32 5.40 7.22
C VAL A 9 1.30 4.32 7.65
N GLU A 10 1.73 3.49 6.73
CA GLU A 10 2.76 2.48 6.96
C GLU A 10 3.56 2.24 5.68
N TYR A 11 4.88 2.06 5.79
CA TYR A 11 5.75 1.75 4.65
C TYR A 11 6.88 0.82 5.07
N LYS A 12 7.43 0.09 4.10
CA LYS A 12 8.64 -0.71 4.25
C LYS A 12 9.57 -0.47 3.08
N ILE A 13 10.86 -0.47 3.35
CA ILE A 13 11.91 -0.43 2.33
C ILE A 13 12.53 -1.83 2.30
N LEU A 14 12.42 -2.48 1.17
CA LEU A 14 12.84 -3.86 0.98
C LEU A 14 13.65 -4.01 -0.30
N PRO A 15 14.52 -5.01 -0.40
CA PRO A 15 15.17 -5.35 -1.66
C PRO A 15 14.14 -5.65 -2.75
N GLY A 16 14.37 -5.16 -3.96
CA GLY A 16 13.45 -5.35 -5.08
C GLY A 16 13.25 -6.81 -5.54
N SER A 17 14.02 -7.75 -4.98
CA SER A 17 13.87 -9.19 -5.20
C SER A 17 12.76 -9.84 -4.35
N ILE A 18 12.26 -9.14 -3.33
CA ILE A 18 11.19 -9.65 -2.46
C ILE A 18 9.84 -9.41 -3.13
N ALA A 19 9.01 -10.47 -3.21
CA ALA A 19 7.66 -10.34 -3.75
C ALA A 19 6.79 -9.46 -2.86
N ASP A 20 5.97 -8.60 -3.47
CA ASP A 20 5.09 -7.63 -2.79
C ASP A 20 4.19 -8.28 -1.73
N ILE A 21 3.64 -9.45 -2.01
CA ILE A 21 2.79 -10.18 -1.06
C ILE A 21 3.56 -10.65 0.17
N THR A 22 4.83 -11.03 0.02
CA THR A 22 5.70 -11.42 1.15
C THR A 22 6.00 -10.21 2.02
N ALA A 23 6.34 -9.09 1.39
CA ALA A 23 6.55 -7.81 2.06
C ALA A 23 5.29 -7.35 2.83
N PHE A 24 4.12 -7.55 2.22
CA PHE A 24 2.84 -7.14 2.80
C PHE A 24 2.49 -7.92 4.07
N LYS A 25 2.82 -9.20 4.14
CA LYS A 25 2.60 -10.04 5.34
C LYS A 25 3.37 -9.56 6.58
N ASP A 26 4.42 -8.80 6.38
CA ASP A 26 5.24 -8.25 7.46
C ASP A 26 4.75 -6.90 8.01
N PHE A 27 3.68 -6.33 7.46
CA PHE A 27 3.08 -5.11 8.01
C PHE A 27 2.44 -5.39 9.37
N SER A 28 2.43 -4.38 10.24
CA SER A 28 1.84 -4.48 11.58
C SER A 28 0.32 -4.51 11.55
N PHE A 29 -0.29 -3.93 10.50
CA PHE A 29 -1.74 -3.77 10.37
C PHE A 29 -2.38 -3.12 11.59
N ASP A 30 -1.68 -2.16 12.22
CA ASP A 30 -2.23 -1.34 13.31
C ASP A 30 -3.24 -0.34 12.73
N LEU A 31 -4.41 -0.87 12.39
CA LEU A 31 -5.49 -0.16 11.72
C LEU A 31 -6.75 -0.20 12.60
N PRO A 32 -7.64 0.80 12.46
CA PRO A 32 -8.91 0.80 13.17
C PRO A 32 -9.76 -0.42 12.76
N LYS A 33 -10.64 -0.85 13.65
CA LYS A 33 -11.62 -1.89 13.35
C LYS A 33 -12.44 -1.52 12.13
N ASP A 34 -12.83 -2.55 11.38
CA ASP A 34 -13.56 -2.43 10.12
C ASP A 34 -12.81 -1.68 9.00
N ALA A 35 -11.49 -1.52 9.15
CA ALA A 35 -10.67 -0.95 8.09
C ALA A 35 -10.68 -1.83 6.85
N ILE A 36 -10.84 -1.22 5.67
CA ILE A 36 -10.78 -1.91 4.38
C ILE A 36 -9.47 -1.53 3.68
N ILE A 37 -8.66 -2.54 3.36
CA ILE A 37 -7.40 -2.39 2.63
C ILE A 37 -7.66 -2.71 1.15
N TYR A 38 -7.62 -1.71 0.29
CA TYR A 38 -7.69 -1.90 -1.15
C TYR A 38 -6.29 -2.21 -1.70
N ALA A 39 -6.16 -3.27 -2.47
CA ALA A 39 -4.88 -3.74 -2.96
C ALA A 39 -4.95 -4.19 -4.43
N ASP A 40 -3.79 -4.26 -5.10
CA ASP A 40 -3.69 -4.77 -6.46
C ASP A 40 -3.79 -6.31 -6.49
N ARG A 41 -3.83 -6.88 -7.69
CA ARG A 41 -3.92 -8.33 -7.95
C ARG A 41 -2.78 -9.13 -7.35
N ALA A 42 -1.60 -8.53 -7.17
CA ALA A 42 -0.45 -9.16 -6.54
C ALA A 42 -0.71 -9.60 -5.09
N TYR A 43 -1.68 -8.96 -4.42
CA TYR A 43 -2.01 -9.20 -3.01
C TYR A 43 -3.17 -10.20 -2.81
N ASN A 44 -3.51 -11.01 -3.80
CA ASN A 44 -4.51 -12.07 -3.67
C ASN A 44 -3.94 -13.26 -2.88
N ASP A 45 -4.22 -13.31 -1.60
CA ASP A 45 -3.88 -14.41 -0.69
C ASP A 45 -5.07 -14.65 0.24
N TYR A 46 -5.80 -15.75 0.02
CA TYR A 46 -7.03 -16.05 0.77
C TYR A 46 -6.75 -16.33 2.25
N VAL A 47 -5.60 -16.90 2.58
CA VAL A 47 -5.22 -17.16 3.98
C VAL A 47 -5.00 -15.84 4.72
N LEU A 48 -4.27 -14.91 4.09
CA LEU A 48 -4.05 -13.59 4.66
C LEU A 48 -5.38 -12.80 4.81
N GLU A 49 -6.28 -12.90 3.83
CA GLU A 49 -7.60 -12.29 3.93
C GLU A 49 -8.39 -12.80 5.14
N ASP A 50 -8.37 -14.12 5.37
CA ASP A 50 -9.08 -14.74 6.48
C ASP A 50 -8.46 -14.32 7.81
N VAL A 51 -7.13 -14.35 7.94
CA VAL A 51 -6.42 -13.90 9.15
C VAL A 51 -6.71 -12.44 9.47
N LEU A 52 -6.71 -11.55 8.47
CA LEU A 52 -7.03 -10.14 8.69
C LEU A 52 -8.51 -9.95 9.07
N SER A 53 -9.42 -10.71 8.45
CA SER A 53 -10.85 -10.67 8.78
C SER A 53 -11.14 -11.10 10.21
N ASP A 54 -10.40 -12.06 10.75
CA ASP A 54 -10.48 -12.47 12.15
C ASP A 54 -10.06 -11.34 13.12
N GLY A 55 -9.23 -10.39 12.63
CA GLY A 55 -8.82 -9.17 13.33
C GLY A 55 -9.68 -7.94 13.02
N ASP A 56 -10.86 -8.10 12.45
CA ASP A 56 -11.75 -7.00 12.02
C ASP A 56 -11.11 -6.07 10.97
N ILE A 57 -10.19 -6.57 10.14
CA ILE A 57 -9.57 -5.85 9.01
C ILE A 57 -9.89 -6.58 7.72
N TYR A 58 -10.39 -5.88 6.73
CA TYR A 58 -10.84 -6.49 5.48
C TYR A 58 -9.88 -6.17 4.33
N LEU A 59 -9.25 -7.21 3.76
CA LEU A 59 -8.42 -7.07 2.56
C LEU A 59 -9.29 -7.21 1.32
N SER A 60 -9.30 -6.17 0.48
CA SER A 60 -10.06 -6.10 -0.77
C SER A 60 -9.12 -6.00 -1.98
N PRO A 61 -8.43 -7.09 -2.37
CA PRO A 61 -7.58 -7.07 -3.56
C PRO A 61 -8.40 -7.11 -4.84
N MET A 62 -7.86 -6.58 -5.92
CA MET A 62 -8.44 -6.75 -7.24
C MET A 62 -8.45 -8.23 -7.63
N ARG A 63 -9.61 -8.76 -8.03
CA ARG A 63 -9.74 -10.18 -8.38
C ARG A 63 -9.36 -10.47 -9.83
N ARG A 64 -8.86 -11.67 -10.07
CA ARG A 64 -8.75 -12.25 -11.41
C ARG A 64 -10.11 -12.84 -11.84
N LYS A 65 -10.34 -12.96 -13.14
CA LYS A 65 -11.59 -13.54 -13.68
C LYS A 65 -11.90 -14.94 -13.13
N ASN A 66 -10.87 -15.71 -12.82
CA ASN A 66 -10.97 -17.08 -12.32
C ASN A 66 -10.87 -17.17 -10.78
N SER A 67 -11.08 -16.06 -10.07
CA SER A 67 -11.03 -16.07 -8.61
C SER A 67 -12.18 -16.87 -8.02
N LYS A 68 -11.88 -17.69 -7.00
CA LYS A 68 -12.90 -18.41 -6.22
C LYS A 68 -13.78 -17.47 -5.40
N ARG A 69 -13.28 -16.28 -5.07
CA ARG A 69 -13.99 -15.22 -4.35
C ARG A 69 -14.30 -14.10 -5.34
N SER A 70 -15.42 -14.21 -6.04
CA SER A 70 -15.89 -13.17 -6.95
C SER A 70 -16.42 -11.96 -6.18
N LYS A 71 -16.35 -10.79 -6.78
CA LYS A 71 -16.91 -9.54 -6.27
C LYS A 71 -18.10 -9.09 -7.12
N SER A 72 -18.96 -8.28 -6.54
CA SER A 72 -20.01 -7.60 -7.30
C SER A 72 -19.38 -6.53 -8.23
N LYS A 73 -20.08 -6.17 -9.30
CA LYS A 73 -19.63 -5.10 -10.21
C LYS A 73 -19.40 -3.77 -9.49
N SER A 74 -20.20 -3.48 -8.48
CA SER A 74 -20.06 -2.27 -7.67
C SER A 74 -18.77 -2.28 -6.85
N GLN A 75 -18.40 -3.41 -6.26
CA GLN A 75 -17.14 -3.58 -5.54
C GLN A 75 -15.93 -3.48 -6.47
N GLU A 76 -15.99 -4.11 -7.65
CA GLU A 76 -14.93 -3.99 -8.65
C GLU A 76 -14.73 -2.54 -9.10
N PHE A 77 -15.81 -1.79 -9.27
CA PHE A 77 -15.76 -0.37 -9.62
C PHE A 77 -15.08 0.46 -8.51
N LEU A 78 -15.42 0.22 -7.23
CA LEU A 78 -14.75 0.86 -6.10
C LEU A 78 -13.26 0.52 -6.03
N ASP A 79 -12.89 -0.74 -6.25
CA ASP A 79 -11.49 -1.15 -6.30
C ASP A 79 -10.71 -0.39 -7.38
N HIS A 80 -11.31 -0.17 -8.55
CA HIS A 80 -10.70 0.61 -9.64
C HIS A 80 -10.49 2.08 -9.27
N ILE A 81 -11.47 2.71 -8.61
CA ILE A 81 -11.35 4.11 -8.16
C ILE A 81 -10.23 4.22 -7.12
N LYS A 82 -10.22 3.34 -6.12
CA LYS A 82 -9.21 3.36 -5.06
C LYS A 82 -7.80 3.08 -5.61
N ARG A 83 -7.67 2.20 -6.59
CA ARG A 83 -6.40 1.97 -7.28
C ARG A 83 -5.87 3.24 -7.96
N LYS A 84 -6.71 3.96 -8.70
CA LYS A 84 -6.31 5.24 -9.32
C LYS A 84 -5.79 6.24 -8.30
N LEU A 85 -6.42 6.30 -7.12
CA LEU A 85 -5.94 7.14 -6.03
C LEU A 85 -4.52 6.74 -5.60
N ILE A 86 -4.27 5.45 -5.39
CA ILE A 86 -2.95 4.92 -5.00
C ILE A 86 -1.89 5.24 -6.07
N GLU A 87 -2.21 5.07 -7.36
CA GLU A 87 -1.31 5.40 -8.47
C GLU A 87 -0.98 6.90 -8.49
N THR A 88 -1.97 7.75 -8.23
CA THR A 88 -1.79 9.21 -8.13
C THR A 88 -0.87 9.59 -6.97
N VAL A 89 -1.07 8.98 -5.80
CA VAL A 89 -0.22 9.17 -4.62
C VAL A 89 1.21 8.73 -4.90
N GLY A 90 1.40 7.54 -5.48
CA GLY A 90 2.72 7.03 -5.87
C GLY A 90 3.44 7.98 -6.83
N SER A 91 2.74 8.49 -7.84
CA SER A 91 3.28 9.47 -8.78
C SER A 91 3.66 10.79 -8.09
N SER A 92 2.86 11.25 -7.14
CA SER A 92 3.13 12.47 -6.39
C SER A 92 4.35 12.34 -5.48
N ILE A 93 4.50 11.21 -4.80
CA ILE A 93 5.70 10.89 -4.01
C ILE A 93 6.94 10.82 -4.92
N ASN A 94 6.84 10.14 -6.06
CA ASN A 94 7.96 10.04 -7.00
C ASN A 94 8.41 11.39 -7.58
N ARG A 95 7.51 12.37 -7.71
CA ARG A 95 7.87 13.74 -8.13
C ARG A 95 8.69 14.50 -7.09
N LEU A 96 8.49 14.21 -5.81
CA LEU A 96 9.28 14.81 -4.74
C LEU A 96 10.67 14.16 -4.60
N MET A 97 10.80 12.90 -5.00
CA MET A 97 12.07 12.19 -4.92
C MET A 97 12.99 12.59 -6.08
N PRO A 98 14.29 12.76 -5.84
CA PRO A 98 15.26 12.92 -6.92
C PRO A 98 15.34 11.63 -7.75
N LYS A 99 15.73 11.75 -9.03
CA LYS A 99 15.91 10.60 -9.94
C LYS A 99 16.90 9.55 -9.42
N SER A 100 17.87 9.98 -8.61
CA SER A 100 18.83 9.11 -7.94
C SER A 100 19.06 9.62 -6.53
N ILE A 101 19.09 8.69 -5.57
CA ILE A 101 19.41 8.99 -4.18
C ILE A 101 20.84 8.56 -3.92
N HIS A 102 21.75 9.55 -3.87
CA HIS A 102 23.14 9.30 -3.52
C HIS A 102 23.25 9.03 -2.01
N SER A 103 23.70 7.84 -1.66
CA SER A 103 23.95 7.45 -0.27
C SER A 103 25.15 6.52 -0.20
N VAL A 104 25.94 6.66 0.83
CA VAL A 104 27.13 5.83 1.08
C VAL A 104 26.76 4.53 1.77
N THR A 105 25.66 4.54 2.55
CA THR A 105 25.20 3.39 3.32
C THR A 105 23.71 3.18 3.12
N SER A 106 23.23 1.94 3.33
CA SER A 106 21.79 1.60 3.31
C SER A 106 21.01 2.46 4.31
N ARG A 107 21.59 2.69 5.48
CA ARG A 107 20.97 3.50 6.54
C ARG A 107 20.75 4.95 6.12
N CYS A 108 21.73 5.55 5.42
CA CYS A 108 21.56 6.89 4.85
C CYS A 108 20.51 6.92 3.74
N PHE A 109 20.44 5.86 2.95
CA PHE A 109 19.41 5.71 1.91
C PHE A 109 18.01 5.67 2.52
N GLU A 110 17.79 4.82 3.51
CA GLU A 110 16.51 4.68 4.23
C GLU A 110 16.09 6.00 4.89
N LEU A 111 17.04 6.69 5.55
CA LEU A 111 16.78 7.99 6.17
C LEU A 111 16.31 9.02 5.14
N LYS A 112 16.94 9.08 3.97
CA LYS A 112 16.53 10.00 2.91
C LYS A 112 15.12 9.69 2.40
N ILE A 113 14.79 8.42 2.18
CA ILE A 113 13.43 8.01 1.81
C ILE A 113 12.42 8.44 2.88
N LEU A 114 12.73 8.20 4.16
CA LEU A 114 11.88 8.62 5.27
C LEU A 114 11.62 10.14 5.24
N LEU A 115 12.67 10.94 5.06
CA LEU A 115 12.54 12.40 4.99
C LEU A 115 11.67 12.85 3.81
N PHE A 116 11.77 12.21 2.65
CA PHE A 116 10.88 12.50 1.51
C PHE A 116 9.41 12.14 1.81
N LEU A 117 9.17 11.01 2.44
CA LEU A 117 7.82 10.60 2.84
C LEU A 117 7.23 11.55 3.89
N MET A 118 8.03 11.98 4.87
CA MET A 118 7.63 13.00 5.84
C MET A 118 7.31 14.33 5.14
N GLY A 119 8.18 14.80 4.25
CA GLY A 119 7.95 16.00 3.46
C GLY A 119 6.66 15.94 2.65
N TYR A 120 6.41 14.82 1.98
CA TYR A 120 5.16 14.58 1.27
C TYR A 120 3.95 14.67 2.21
N THR A 121 4.04 14.03 3.39
CA THR A 121 2.98 14.03 4.39
C THR A 121 2.67 15.45 4.85
N PHE A 122 3.68 16.24 5.22
CA PHE A 122 3.50 17.64 5.64
C PHE A 122 2.90 18.52 4.55
N LEU A 123 3.31 18.37 3.30
CA LEU A 123 2.77 19.12 2.17
C LEU A 123 1.29 18.83 1.89
N ASN A 124 0.82 17.62 2.24
CA ASN A 124 -0.53 17.16 1.95
C ASN A 124 -1.42 17.04 3.20
N MET A 125 -0.90 17.31 4.39
CA MET A 125 -1.69 17.46 5.62
C MET A 125 -2.45 18.78 5.58
N LYS A 126 -3.72 18.68 5.16
CA LYS A 126 -4.65 19.82 5.18
C LYS A 126 -5.87 19.47 6.03
#